data_3e19a3fe18f28d22b4c95fa232d99b6e
#
_entry.id   3e19a3fe18f28d22b4c95fa232d99b6e
#
_cell.length_a   1.000
_cell.length_b   1.000
_cell.length_c   1.000
_cell.angle_alpha   90.00
_cell.angle_beta   90.00
_cell.angle_gamma   90.00
#
_symmetry.space_group_name_H-M   'P 1'
#
loop_
_entity.id
_entity.type
_entity.pdbx_description
1 polymer ?
#
loop_
_entity_poly.entity_id
_entity_poly.type
_entity_poly.pdbx_seq_one_letter_code
_entity_poly.pdbx_strand_id
1 'polypeptide(L)'
;YGNGRNIRDWIHVDDHSRAVWTILTRGRIGETYLIGADGEHSNYDVLQTILKVLGQSPDDFDWVKDRPGHDRRYAIDAAKLRRELRWQPQHTDFESGLRDVVEWYRTHGDWWRDAKAAVEAKYEKAGLA
;
A
#
# COMPACT_ATOMS: atom_id res chain seq x y z
N TYR A 1 8.14 -5.89 -10.37
CA TYR A 1 8.70 -5.17 -11.52
C TYR A 1 10.16 -4.80 -11.26
N GLY A 2 11.02 -4.91 -12.30
CA GLY A 2 12.44 -4.58 -12.22
C GLY A 2 13.14 -5.38 -11.11
N ASN A 3 13.90 -4.68 -10.25
CA ASN A 3 14.61 -5.29 -9.13
C ASN A 3 13.89 -5.13 -7.76
N GLY A 4 12.67 -4.64 -7.75
CA GLY A 4 11.87 -4.45 -6.56
C GLY A 4 12.34 -3.35 -5.59
N ARG A 5 13.36 -2.58 -5.93
CA ARG A 5 13.97 -1.56 -5.04
C ARG A 5 13.27 -0.19 -5.06
N ASN A 6 12.16 -0.10 -5.76
CA ASN A 6 11.35 1.12 -5.76
C ASN A 6 10.71 1.30 -4.39
N ILE A 7 10.90 2.48 -3.79
CA ILE A 7 10.41 2.81 -2.45
C ILE A 7 9.09 3.55 -2.55
N ARG A 8 8.16 3.22 -1.66
CA ARG A 8 6.87 3.88 -1.48
C ARG A 8 6.63 4.16 -0.01
N ASP A 9 5.86 5.20 0.28
CA ASP A 9 5.34 5.43 1.63
C ASP A 9 4.04 4.63 1.79
N TRP A 10 4.14 3.51 2.48
CA TRP A 10 3.03 2.60 2.73
C TRP A 10 2.25 3.04 3.96
N ILE A 11 0.95 3.11 3.82
CA ILE A 11 0.04 3.50 4.90
C ILE A 11 -1.11 2.50 4.99
N HIS A 12 -1.53 2.14 6.20
CA HIS A 12 -2.71 1.30 6.40
C HIS A 12 -3.97 2.04 5.93
N VAL A 13 -4.89 1.32 5.29
CA VAL A 13 -6.10 1.91 4.69
C VAL A 13 -6.97 2.63 5.71
N ASP A 14 -7.07 2.13 6.94
CA ASP A 14 -7.83 2.78 8.01
C ASP A 14 -7.20 4.10 8.45
N ASP A 15 -5.86 4.15 8.50
CA ASP A 15 -5.14 5.39 8.79
C ASP A 15 -5.35 6.43 7.70
N HIS A 16 -5.29 6.01 6.44
CA HIS A 16 -5.58 6.89 5.32
C HIS A 16 -7.02 7.41 5.38
N SER A 17 -8.00 6.54 5.59
CA SER A 17 -9.41 6.90 5.68
C SER A 17 -9.68 7.87 6.84
N ARG A 18 -9.07 7.64 8.00
CA ARG A 18 -9.13 8.57 9.14
C ARG A 18 -8.49 9.92 8.84
N ALA A 19 -7.38 9.94 8.10
CA ALA A 19 -6.75 11.19 7.67
C ALA A 19 -7.69 11.99 6.76
N VAL A 20 -8.28 11.34 5.76
CA VAL A 20 -9.27 11.97 4.85
C VAL A 20 -10.45 12.52 5.63
N TRP A 21 -11.03 11.74 6.55
CA TRP A 21 -12.13 12.20 7.40
C TRP A 21 -11.73 13.39 8.29
N THR A 22 -10.54 13.35 8.87
CA THR A 22 -10.00 14.44 9.68
C THR A 22 -9.84 15.72 8.87
N ILE A 23 -9.32 15.63 7.65
CA ILE A 23 -9.15 16.77 6.74
C ILE A 23 -10.52 17.32 6.34
N LEU A 24 -11.46 16.46 5.98
CA LEU A 24 -12.80 16.86 5.56
C LEU A 24 -13.55 17.63 6.66
N THR A 25 -13.42 17.21 7.91
CA THR A 25 -14.19 17.77 9.04
C THR A 25 -13.49 18.90 9.78
N ARG A 26 -12.15 18.99 9.71
CA ARG A 26 -11.35 19.94 10.49
C ARG A 26 -10.29 20.69 9.69
N GLY A 27 -10.07 20.31 8.41
CA GLY A 27 -9.13 20.98 7.54
C GLY A 27 -9.59 22.42 7.19
N ARG A 28 -8.65 23.28 6.91
CA ARG A 28 -8.95 24.63 6.44
C ARG A 28 -9.27 24.58 4.95
N ILE A 29 -10.35 25.25 4.56
CA ILE A 29 -10.78 25.34 3.15
C ILE A 29 -9.67 26.02 2.31
N GLY A 30 -9.38 25.43 1.16
CA GLY A 30 -8.35 25.91 0.24
C GLY A 30 -6.91 25.44 0.57
N GLU A 31 -6.72 24.73 1.68
CA GLU A 31 -5.41 24.18 2.05
C GLU A 31 -5.18 22.76 1.52
N THR A 32 -3.93 22.45 1.23
CA THR A 32 -3.49 21.10 0.87
C THR A 32 -2.87 20.42 2.08
N TYR A 33 -3.27 19.18 2.33
CA TYR A 33 -2.69 18.31 3.34
C TYR A 33 -2.16 17.03 2.69
N LEU A 34 -0.91 16.70 2.94
CA LEU A 34 -0.32 15.44 2.51
C LEU A 34 -0.55 14.36 3.57
N ILE A 35 -0.88 13.16 3.12
CA ILE A 35 -1.14 12.01 4.01
C ILE A 35 -0.02 11.00 3.81
N GLY A 36 0.75 10.72 4.85
CA GLY A 36 1.84 9.75 4.89
C GLY A 36 2.05 9.22 6.29
N ALA A 37 2.63 8.03 6.39
CA ALA A 37 2.83 7.33 7.65
C ALA A 37 4.31 7.15 8.05
N ASP A 38 5.25 7.75 7.31
CA ASP A 38 6.70 7.48 7.41
C ASP A 38 7.04 6.00 7.16
N GLY A 39 6.17 5.31 6.41
CA GLY A 39 6.23 3.88 6.11
C GLY A 39 7.03 3.57 4.84
N GLU A 40 8.23 4.12 4.69
CA GLU A 40 9.05 3.91 3.52
C GLU A 40 9.64 2.49 3.48
N HIS A 41 9.09 1.67 2.59
CA HIS A 41 9.58 0.31 2.31
C HIS A 41 9.77 0.12 0.81
N SER A 42 10.74 -0.71 0.41
CA SER A 42 10.85 -1.14 -0.97
C SER A 42 9.73 -2.13 -1.33
N ASN A 43 9.38 -2.23 -2.61
CA ASN A 43 8.42 -3.22 -3.06
C ASN A 43 8.88 -4.65 -2.72
N TYR A 44 10.20 -4.89 -2.73
CA TYR A 44 10.78 -6.18 -2.37
C TYR A 44 10.56 -6.49 -0.88
N ASP A 45 10.80 -5.53 0.03
CA ASP A 45 10.59 -5.73 1.47
C ASP A 45 9.12 -6.03 1.78
N VAL A 46 8.21 -5.31 1.11
CA VAL A 46 6.76 -5.56 1.24
C VAL A 46 6.40 -6.97 0.77
N LEU A 47 6.91 -7.39 -0.40
CA LEU A 47 6.69 -8.74 -0.92
C LEU A 47 7.20 -9.80 0.06
N GLN A 48 8.43 -9.64 0.56
CA GLN A 48 9.01 -10.59 1.53
C GLN A 48 8.17 -10.67 2.81
N THR A 49 7.65 -9.55 3.29
CA THR A 49 6.76 -9.53 4.45
C THR A 49 5.45 -10.26 4.17
N ILE A 50 4.86 -10.08 2.99
CA ILE A 50 3.65 -10.82 2.58
C ILE A 50 3.91 -12.33 2.52
N LEU A 51 4.98 -12.76 1.87
CA LEU A 51 5.34 -14.19 1.77
C LEU A 51 5.56 -14.80 3.16
N LYS A 52 6.25 -14.08 4.05
CA LYS A 52 6.45 -14.48 5.44
C LYS A 52 5.10 -14.64 6.18
N VAL A 53 4.20 -13.68 6.05
CA VAL A 53 2.87 -13.71 6.69
C VAL A 53 2.03 -14.87 6.17
N LEU A 54 2.16 -15.20 4.88
CA LEU A 54 1.46 -16.32 4.24
C LEU A 54 2.11 -17.68 4.53
N GLY A 55 3.31 -17.71 5.12
CA GLY A 55 4.07 -18.93 5.33
C GLY A 55 4.64 -19.53 4.04
N GLN A 56 4.84 -18.70 3.02
CA GLN A 56 5.40 -19.08 1.73
C GLN A 56 6.92 -18.97 1.71
N SER A 57 7.55 -19.62 0.72
CA SER A 57 8.99 -19.46 0.49
C SER A 57 9.33 -18.00 0.12
N PRO A 58 10.45 -17.44 0.60
CA PRO A 58 10.90 -16.11 0.20
C PRO A 58 11.16 -15.96 -1.30
N ASP A 59 11.31 -17.08 -2.03
CA ASP A 59 11.53 -17.13 -3.47
C ASP A 59 10.24 -17.43 -4.27
N ASP A 60 9.09 -17.49 -3.63
CA ASP A 60 7.80 -17.81 -4.26
C ASP A 60 7.19 -16.61 -4.98
N PHE A 61 7.91 -16.05 -5.93
CA PHE A 61 7.47 -14.98 -6.81
C PHE A 61 8.27 -14.93 -8.11
N ASP A 62 7.71 -14.26 -9.12
CA ASP A 62 8.35 -14.08 -10.42
C ASP A 62 8.87 -12.64 -10.61
N TRP A 63 10.06 -12.53 -11.21
CA TRP A 63 10.60 -11.26 -11.66
C TRP A 63 10.00 -10.90 -13.03
N VAL A 64 9.43 -9.73 -13.12
CA VAL A 64 8.90 -9.21 -14.38
C VAL A 64 9.67 -7.97 -14.83
N LYS A 65 9.65 -7.70 -16.13
CA LYS A 65 10.32 -6.55 -16.73
C LYS A 65 9.83 -5.24 -16.09
N ASP A 66 10.74 -4.33 -15.84
CA ASP A 66 10.40 -3.01 -15.33
C ASP A 66 9.64 -2.18 -16.35
N ARG A 67 8.77 -1.31 -15.88
CA ARG A 67 8.00 -0.40 -16.73
C ARG A 67 8.81 0.88 -17.03
N PRO A 68 8.69 1.46 -18.22
CA PRO A 68 9.27 2.78 -18.52
C PRO A 68 8.78 3.86 -17.56
N GLY A 69 9.69 4.73 -17.10
CA GLY A 69 9.33 5.84 -16.21
C GLY A 69 8.93 5.40 -14.79
N HIS A 70 9.36 4.23 -14.34
CA HIS A 70 9.06 3.76 -12.99
C HIS A 70 9.81 4.58 -11.94
N ASP A 71 9.11 5.41 -11.20
CA ASP A 71 9.69 6.26 -10.16
C ASP A 71 10.42 5.45 -9.09
N ARG A 72 11.64 5.88 -8.80
CA ARG A 72 12.51 5.18 -7.84
C ARG A 72 12.00 5.29 -6.40
N ARG A 73 11.50 6.47 -6.00
CA ARG A 73 11.08 6.72 -4.62
C ARG A 73 9.97 7.75 -4.54
N TYR A 74 8.94 7.43 -3.78
CA TYR A 74 7.98 8.38 -3.23
C TYR A 74 8.14 8.44 -1.72
N ALA A 75 8.29 9.65 -1.20
CA ALA A 75 8.26 9.95 0.22
C ALA A 75 7.32 11.14 0.45
N ILE A 76 6.53 11.06 1.50
CA ILE A 76 5.48 12.03 1.78
C ILE A 76 5.72 12.65 3.15
N ASP A 77 5.82 13.98 3.20
CA ASP A 77 5.88 14.72 4.47
C ASP A 77 4.48 15.09 4.96
N ALA A 78 3.98 14.37 5.97
CA ALA A 78 2.71 14.61 6.62
C ALA A 78 2.80 15.57 7.82
N ALA A 79 3.89 16.28 8.03
CA ALA A 79 4.12 17.13 9.20
C ALA A 79 3.04 18.20 9.37
N LYS A 80 2.57 18.81 8.27
CA LYS A 80 1.47 19.80 8.32
C LYS A 80 0.19 19.18 8.86
N LEU A 81 -0.22 18.01 8.37
CA LEU A 81 -1.40 17.30 8.83
C LEU A 81 -1.32 16.99 10.34
N ARG A 82 -0.17 16.48 10.76
CA ARG A 82 0.09 16.16 12.18
C ARG A 82 0.05 17.39 13.06
N ARG A 83 0.70 18.48 12.66
CA ARG A 83 0.79 19.71 13.43
C ARG A 83 -0.56 20.43 13.54
N GLU A 84 -1.27 20.59 12.43
CA GLU A 84 -2.46 21.43 12.37
C GLU A 84 -3.73 20.68 12.81
N LEU A 85 -3.86 19.40 12.42
CA LEU A 85 -5.07 18.62 12.68
C LEU A 85 -4.90 17.54 13.76
N ARG A 86 -3.70 17.42 14.35
CA ARG A 86 -3.38 16.44 15.39
C ARG A 86 -3.64 15.00 14.96
N TRP A 87 -3.59 14.74 13.66
CA TRP A 87 -3.69 13.38 13.13
C TRP A 87 -2.37 12.65 13.28
N GLN A 88 -2.45 11.34 13.59
CA GLN A 88 -1.31 10.42 13.60
C GLN A 88 -1.76 9.04 13.13
N PRO A 89 -0.89 8.28 12.43
CA PRO A 89 -1.18 6.90 12.11
C PRO A 89 -1.28 6.07 13.40
N GLN A 90 -2.16 5.06 13.39
CA GLN A 90 -2.33 4.11 14.50
C GLN A 90 -1.63 2.79 14.20
N HIS A 91 -1.57 2.40 12.93
CA HIS A 91 -0.87 1.21 12.45
C HIS A 91 0.59 1.57 12.15
N THR A 92 1.42 1.67 13.19
CA THR A 92 2.83 2.08 13.07
C THR A 92 3.79 0.91 12.94
N ASP A 93 3.37 -0.30 13.33
CA ASP A 93 4.09 -1.54 13.06
C ASP A 93 3.67 -2.11 11.70
N PHE A 94 4.59 -2.06 10.75
CA PHE A 94 4.33 -2.41 9.35
C PHE A 94 3.93 -3.89 9.18
N GLU A 95 4.66 -4.80 9.83
CA GLU A 95 4.38 -6.24 9.71
C GLU A 95 3.01 -6.60 10.31
N SER A 96 2.69 -6.03 11.47
CA SER A 96 1.39 -6.24 12.11
C SER A 96 0.24 -5.72 11.24
N GLY A 97 0.34 -4.47 10.76
CA GLY A 97 -0.68 -3.90 9.88
C GLY A 97 -0.86 -4.68 8.58
N LEU A 98 0.24 -5.15 7.98
CA LEU A 98 0.17 -5.98 6.78
C LEU A 98 -0.46 -7.36 7.05
N ARG A 99 -0.18 -7.95 8.21
CA ARG A 99 -0.81 -9.20 8.65
C ARG A 99 -2.34 -9.06 8.74
N ASP A 100 -2.82 -7.98 9.33
CA ASP A 100 -4.25 -7.69 9.46
C ASP A 100 -4.91 -7.58 8.07
N VAL A 101 -4.25 -6.90 7.13
CA VAL A 101 -4.71 -6.77 5.74
C VAL A 101 -4.74 -8.15 5.05
N VAL A 102 -3.69 -8.96 5.17
CA VAL A 102 -3.65 -10.31 4.59
C VAL A 102 -4.78 -11.18 5.15
N GLU A 103 -5.00 -11.16 6.46
CA GLU A 103 -6.08 -11.92 7.09
C GLU A 103 -7.46 -11.44 6.65
N TRP A 104 -7.64 -10.14 6.48
CA TRP A 104 -8.87 -9.59 5.94
C TRP A 104 -9.14 -10.14 4.52
N TYR A 105 -8.14 -10.13 3.63
CA TYR A 105 -8.30 -10.70 2.27
C TYR A 105 -8.60 -12.22 2.29
N ARG A 106 -8.00 -12.96 3.21
CA ARG A 106 -8.26 -14.40 3.36
C ARG A 106 -9.70 -14.70 3.76
N THR A 107 -10.27 -13.87 4.63
CA THR A 107 -11.62 -14.08 5.19
C THR A 107 -12.73 -13.43 4.37
N HIS A 108 -12.41 -12.49 3.48
CA HIS A 108 -13.37 -11.75 2.65
C HIS A 108 -13.23 -12.05 1.16
N GLY A 109 -13.08 -13.33 0.80
CA GLY A 109 -12.90 -13.76 -0.59
C GLY A 109 -14.02 -13.29 -1.52
N ASP A 110 -15.25 -13.24 -1.06
CA ASP A 110 -16.41 -12.84 -1.86
C ASP A 110 -16.36 -11.37 -2.29
N TRP A 111 -15.60 -10.55 -1.57
CA TRP A 111 -15.44 -9.12 -1.90
C TRP A 111 -14.53 -8.87 -3.11
N TRP A 112 -13.51 -9.70 -3.35
CA TRP A 112 -12.48 -9.39 -4.33
C TRP A 112 -12.31 -10.42 -5.47
N ARG A 113 -12.76 -11.68 -5.31
CA ARG A 113 -12.50 -12.76 -6.28
C ARG A 113 -13.03 -12.46 -7.67
N ASP A 114 -14.26 -11.94 -7.78
CA ASP A 114 -14.86 -11.63 -9.08
C ASP A 114 -14.10 -10.48 -9.78
N ALA A 115 -13.73 -9.45 -9.03
CA ALA A 115 -12.94 -8.33 -9.56
C ALA A 115 -11.55 -8.81 -10.01
N LYS A 116 -10.90 -9.70 -9.26
CA LYS A 116 -9.61 -10.30 -9.61
C LYS A 116 -9.73 -11.09 -10.91
N ALA A 117 -10.68 -12.00 -11.02
CA ALA A 117 -10.88 -12.82 -12.21
C ALA A 117 -11.09 -11.97 -13.48
N ALA A 118 -11.86 -10.86 -13.37
CA ALA A 118 -12.06 -9.94 -14.47
C ALA A 118 -10.77 -9.22 -14.91
N VAL A 119 -9.86 -8.93 -13.98
CA VAL A 119 -8.56 -8.29 -14.27
C VAL A 119 -7.60 -9.31 -14.89
N GLU A 120 -7.51 -10.52 -14.35
CA GLU A 120 -6.66 -11.60 -14.88
C GLU A 120 -7.02 -11.93 -16.33
N ALA A 121 -8.30 -12.06 -16.66
CA ALA A 121 -8.77 -12.28 -18.02
C ALA A 121 -8.36 -11.13 -19.00
N LYS A 122 -8.20 -9.89 -18.51
CA LYS A 122 -7.69 -8.78 -19.32
C LYS A 122 -6.18 -8.90 -19.55
N TYR A 123 -5.41 -9.31 -18.54
CA TYR A 123 -3.96 -9.49 -18.66
C TYR A 123 -3.61 -10.63 -19.59
N GLU A 124 -4.32 -11.77 -19.52
CA GLU A 124 -4.18 -12.88 -20.47
C GLU A 124 -4.41 -12.43 -21.93
N LYS A 125 -5.50 -11.69 -22.17
CA LYS A 125 -5.81 -11.14 -23.51
C LYS A 125 -4.75 -10.16 -24.01
N ALA A 126 -4.08 -9.45 -23.10
CA ALA A 126 -3.01 -8.50 -23.43
C ALA A 126 -1.62 -9.15 -23.54
N GLY A 127 -1.49 -10.46 -23.28
CA GLY A 127 -0.20 -11.17 -23.24
C GLY A 127 0.72 -10.70 -22.11
N LEU A 128 0.12 -10.27 -20.99
CA LEU A 128 0.83 -9.75 -19.83
C LEU A 128 0.76 -10.70 -18.60
N ALA A 129 0.12 -11.83 -18.76
CA ALA A 129 0.06 -12.90 -17.77
C ALA A 129 1.10 -13.99 -18.09
#